data_49a4106c30ed58e1faacc6d5db9d5757
#
_entry.id   49a4106c30ed58e1faacc6d5db9d5757
#
_cell.length_a   1.000
_cell.length_b   1.000
_cell.length_c   1.000
_cell.angle_alpha   90.00
_cell.angle_beta   90.00
_cell.angle_gamma   90.00
#
_symmetry.space_group_name_H-M   'P 1'
#
loop_
_entity.id
_entity.type
_entity.pdbx_description
1 polymer ?
#
loop_
_entity_poly.entity_id
_entity_poly.type
_entity_poly.pdbx_seq_one_letter_code
_entity_poly.pdbx_strand_id
1 'polypeptide(L)'
;MTQEHPNISLLKQLDLSNIAEASALFAEGFVWHFFNPHLLDIQGDYVGVNGLQAFFERLAALTDGTFQVEAIAAIPCGDELVVTHVKDRMLLEGQPSKLDAVVVWRIVGNRIAEAWDIPSVYTDHTEHLPIAA
;
A
#
# COMPACT_ATOMS: atom_id res chain seq x y z
N MET A 1 6.84 26.29 -13.52
CA MET A 1 6.40 25.60 -12.29
C MET A 1 5.57 24.40 -12.66
N THR A 2 6.03 23.22 -12.28
CA THR A 2 5.32 21.99 -12.62
C THR A 2 4.21 21.77 -11.62
N GLN A 3 2.99 21.65 -12.09
CA GLN A 3 1.89 21.31 -11.22
C GLN A 3 1.84 19.81 -11.02
N GLU A 4 1.59 19.41 -9.78
CA GLU A 4 1.38 18.02 -9.47
C GLU A 4 0.10 17.53 -10.12
N HIS A 5 0.10 16.31 -10.64
CA HIS A 5 -1.08 15.71 -11.22
C HIS A 5 -2.18 15.59 -10.16
N PRO A 6 -3.46 15.92 -10.50
CA PRO A 6 -4.55 15.88 -9.52
C PRO A 6 -4.72 14.54 -8.81
N ASN A 7 -4.46 13.44 -9.50
CA ASN A 7 -4.57 12.11 -8.89
C ASN A 7 -3.47 11.86 -7.85
N ILE A 8 -2.28 12.42 -8.06
CA ILE A 8 -1.22 12.35 -7.07
C ILE A 8 -1.58 13.19 -5.85
N SER A 9 -2.13 14.39 -6.07
CA SER A 9 -2.59 15.24 -4.99
C SER A 9 -3.69 14.56 -4.17
N LEU A 10 -4.58 13.82 -4.84
CA LEU A 10 -5.63 13.06 -4.16
C LEU A 10 -5.01 11.98 -3.26
N LEU A 11 -4.05 11.21 -3.78
CA LEU A 11 -3.40 10.16 -3.01
C LEU A 11 -2.63 10.69 -1.80
N LYS A 12 -2.12 11.90 -1.87
CA LYS A 12 -1.43 12.53 -0.73
C LYS A 12 -2.35 12.81 0.44
N GLN A 13 -3.65 12.85 0.21
CA GLN A 13 -4.65 13.03 1.28
C GLN A 13 -4.96 11.71 2.00
N LEU A 14 -4.50 10.59 1.43
CA LEU A 14 -4.78 9.28 1.98
C LEU A 14 -3.79 8.97 3.11
N ASP A 15 -4.33 8.78 4.31
CA ASP A 15 -3.56 8.34 5.47
C ASP A 15 -3.95 6.89 5.77
N LEU A 16 -3.04 5.97 5.48
CA LEU A 16 -3.30 4.55 5.68
C LEU A 16 -3.38 4.16 7.16
N SER A 17 -2.93 5.03 8.06
CA SER A 17 -3.11 4.82 9.50
C SER A 17 -4.49 5.25 9.99
N ASN A 18 -5.26 5.92 9.16
CA ASN A 18 -6.60 6.40 9.50
C ASN A 18 -7.53 6.34 8.29
N ILE A 19 -7.77 5.12 7.84
CA ILE A 19 -8.54 4.87 6.61
C ILE A 19 -9.99 5.34 6.74
N ALA A 20 -10.57 5.22 7.93
CA ALA A 20 -11.97 5.64 8.14
C ALA A 20 -12.19 7.11 7.81
N GLU A 21 -11.23 7.99 8.13
CA GLU A 21 -11.34 9.41 7.83
C GLU A 21 -11.12 9.71 6.34
N ALA A 22 -10.51 8.78 5.61
CA ALA A 22 -10.27 8.93 4.18
C ALA A 22 -11.40 8.34 3.33
N SER A 23 -12.50 7.92 3.93
CA SER A 23 -13.57 7.22 3.22
C SER A 23 -14.12 8.00 2.03
N ALA A 24 -14.15 9.33 2.09
CA ALA A 24 -14.65 10.16 1.00
C ALA A 24 -13.76 10.13 -0.25
N LEU A 25 -12.52 9.67 -0.12
CA LEU A 25 -11.59 9.54 -1.25
C LEU A 25 -11.88 8.31 -2.10
N PHE A 26 -12.67 7.37 -1.60
CA PHE A 26 -12.90 6.09 -2.26
C PHE A 26 -14.25 6.06 -2.95
N ALA A 27 -14.27 5.43 -4.13
CA ALA A 27 -15.52 5.18 -4.84
C ALA A 27 -16.29 4.07 -4.12
N GLU A 28 -17.61 4.10 -4.27
CA GLU A 28 -18.44 3.00 -3.87
C GLU A 28 -18.03 1.76 -4.68
N GLY A 29 -17.85 0.63 -4.00
CA GLY A 29 -17.40 -0.58 -4.67
C GLY A 29 -15.88 -0.67 -4.84
N PHE A 30 -15.11 0.19 -4.19
CA PHE A 30 -13.64 0.11 -4.21
C PHE A 30 -13.18 -1.31 -3.88
N VAL A 31 -12.15 -1.78 -4.60
CA VAL A 31 -11.51 -3.07 -4.33
C VAL A 31 -10.00 -2.90 -4.20
N TRP A 32 -9.45 -3.46 -3.15
CA TRP A 32 -8.02 -3.55 -2.90
C TRP A 32 -7.60 -4.99 -3.19
N HIS A 33 -6.68 -5.15 -4.15
CA HIS A 33 -6.15 -6.47 -4.53
C HIS A 33 -4.75 -6.62 -3.95
N PHE A 34 -4.57 -7.60 -3.08
CA PHE A 34 -3.28 -7.90 -2.51
C PHE A 34 -2.78 -9.24 -3.01
N PHE A 35 -1.64 -9.21 -3.71
CA PHE A 35 -1.02 -10.42 -4.22
C PHE A 35 0.27 -10.69 -3.47
N ASN A 36 0.29 -11.73 -2.64
CA ASN A 36 1.50 -12.15 -1.94
C ASN A 36 1.43 -13.65 -1.66
N PRO A 37 2.09 -14.47 -2.50
CA PRO A 37 2.03 -15.93 -2.35
C PRO A 37 2.71 -16.44 -1.09
N HIS A 38 3.50 -15.60 -0.41
CA HIS A 38 4.13 -15.97 0.86
C HIS A 38 3.26 -15.66 2.08
N LEU A 39 2.18 -14.92 1.89
CA LEU A 39 1.22 -14.57 2.95
C LEU A 39 -0.19 -14.96 2.50
N LEU A 40 -0.39 -16.26 2.29
CA LEU A 40 -1.64 -16.77 1.73
C LEU A 40 -2.86 -16.45 2.59
N ASP A 41 -2.67 -16.31 3.90
CA ASP A 41 -3.79 -16.01 4.81
C ASP A 41 -4.39 -14.63 4.58
N ILE A 42 -3.62 -13.70 4.05
CA ILE A 42 -4.11 -12.36 3.78
C ILE A 42 -4.14 -12.00 2.30
N GLN A 43 -3.63 -12.86 1.42
CA GLN A 43 -3.72 -12.64 -0.01
C GLN A 43 -5.18 -12.68 -0.46
N GLY A 44 -5.56 -11.75 -1.34
CA GLY A 44 -6.89 -11.74 -1.92
C GLY A 44 -7.43 -10.35 -2.15
N ASP A 45 -8.73 -10.28 -2.34
CA ASP A 45 -9.44 -9.05 -2.64
C ASP A 45 -10.20 -8.57 -1.40
N TYR A 46 -10.10 -7.27 -1.16
CA TYR A 46 -10.76 -6.62 -0.03
C TYR A 46 -11.68 -5.53 -0.59
N VAL A 47 -12.97 -5.63 -0.30
CA VAL A 47 -13.99 -4.78 -0.91
C VAL A 47 -14.37 -3.64 0.02
N GLY A 48 -14.36 -2.42 -0.52
CA GLY A 48 -14.76 -1.22 0.18
C GLY A 48 -13.74 -0.74 1.19
N VAL A 49 -14.04 0.38 1.82
CA VAL A 49 -13.18 0.96 2.85
C VAL A 49 -13.06 0.04 4.05
N ASN A 50 -14.15 -0.63 4.43
CA ASN A 50 -14.12 -1.58 5.54
C ASN A 50 -13.21 -2.77 5.23
N GLY A 51 -13.21 -3.23 3.98
CA GLY A 51 -12.32 -4.30 3.55
C GLY A 51 -10.86 -3.87 3.61
N LEU A 52 -10.55 -2.67 3.14
CA LEU A 52 -9.21 -2.13 3.21
C LEU A 52 -8.74 -1.98 4.67
N GLN A 53 -9.62 -1.52 5.53
CA GLN A 53 -9.32 -1.39 6.96
C GLN A 53 -9.03 -2.75 7.58
N ALA A 54 -9.82 -3.76 7.23
CA ALA A 54 -9.60 -5.14 7.71
C ALA A 54 -8.26 -5.69 7.22
N PHE A 55 -7.86 -5.37 5.97
CA PHE A 55 -6.57 -5.78 5.44
C PHE A 55 -5.42 -5.23 6.29
N PHE A 56 -5.44 -3.93 6.58
CA PHE A 56 -4.37 -3.32 7.36
C PHE A 56 -4.38 -3.76 8.81
N GLU A 57 -5.53 -4.10 9.38
CA GLU A 57 -5.61 -4.69 10.72
C GLU A 57 -4.94 -6.06 10.76
N ARG A 58 -5.19 -6.89 9.74
CA ARG A 58 -4.54 -8.21 9.63
C ARG A 58 -3.03 -8.06 9.46
N LEU A 59 -2.61 -7.11 8.62
CA LEU A 59 -1.19 -6.85 8.40
C LEU A 59 -0.52 -6.37 9.69
N ALA A 60 -1.19 -5.50 10.44
CA ALA A 60 -0.68 -5.03 11.72
C ALA A 60 -0.51 -6.19 12.71
N ALA A 61 -1.47 -7.13 12.74
CA ALA A 61 -1.36 -8.31 13.60
C ALA A 61 -0.17 -9.19 13.23
N LEU A 62 0.07 -9.38 11.93
CA LEU A 62 1.20 -10.19 11.45
C LEU A 62 2.55 -9.55 11.72
N THR A 63 2.60 -8.24 11.86
CA THR A 63 3.85 -7.49 12.01
C THR A 63 4.01 -6.87 13.40
N ASP A 64 3.17 -7.28 14.36
CA ASP A 64 3.17 -6.74 15.72
C ASP A 64 3.09 -5.22 15.77
N GLY A 65 2.30 -4.64 14.86
CA GLY A 65 2.10 -3.20 14.79
C GLY A 65 3.29 -2.41 14.25
N THR A 66 4.29 -3.09 13.67
CA THR A 66 5.52 -2.43 13.22
C THR A 66 5.50 -2.00 11.75
N PHE A 67 4.45 -2.34 11.02
CA PHE A 67 4.38 -2.06 9.59
C PHE A 67 4.44 -0.56 9.32
N GLN A 68 5.36 -0.15 8.44
CA GLN A 68 5.54 1.23 8.02
C GLN A 68 5.74 1.29 6.51
N VAL A 69 5.19 2.32 5.90
CA VAL A 69 5.29 2.56 4.46
C VAL A 69 6.04 3.86 4.23
N GLU A 70 7.08 3.80 3.40
CA GLU A 70 7.81 4.98 2.96
C GLU A 70 7.53 5.20 1.48
N ALA A 71 7.00 6.35 1.12
CA ALA A 71 6.75 6.70 -0.28
C ALA A 71 8.08 7.03 -0.97
N ILE A 72 8.36 6.38 -2.09
CA ILE A 72 9.58 6.60 -2.87
C ILE A 72 9.26 7.45 -4.10
N ALA A 73 8.22 7.10 -4.86
CA ALA A 73 7.88 7.79 -6.09
C ALA A 73 6.40 7.58 -6.43
N ALA A 74 5.84 8.53 -7.17
CA ALA A 74 4.49 8.41 -7.71
C ALA A 74 4.52 8.90 -9.16
N ILE A 75 3.98 8.10 -10.06
CA ILE A 75 4.00 8.36 -11.50
C ILE A 75 2.58 8.29 -12.04
N PRO A 76 2.05 9.40 -12.58
CA PRO A 76 0.74 9.35 -13.23
C PRO A 76 0.85 8.68 -14.59
N CYS A 77 -0.09 7.81 -14.89
CA CYS A 77 -0.17 7.11 -16.17
C CYS A 77 -1.49 7.48 -16.83
N GLY A 78 -1.48 8.59 -17.59
CA GLY A 78 -2.70 9.20 -18.09
C GLY A 78 -3.51 9.82 -16.95
N ASP A 79 -4.82 9.89 -17.13
CA ASP A 79 -5.72 10.57 -16.19
C ASP A 79 -6.47 9.61 -15.28
N GLU A 80 -6.17 8.32 -15.37
CA GLU A 80 -6.91 7.31 -14.60
C GLU A 80 -6.01 6.52 -13.65
N LEU A 81 -4.76 6.27 -14.00
CA LEU A 81 -3.88 5.40 -13.22
C LEU A 81 -2.71 6.18 -12.62
N VAL A 82 -2.33 5.78 -11.41
CA VAL A 82 -1.09 6.23 -10.77
C VAL A 82 -0.34 5.00 -10.28
N VAL A 83 0.95 4.95 -10.53
CA VAL A 83 1.84 3.92 -10.00
C VAL A 83 2.63 4.54 -8.85
N THR A 84 2.52 3.96 -7.67
CA THR A 84 3.35 4.39 -6.54
C THR A 84 4.36 3.29 -6.20
N HIS A 85 5.61 3.70 -6.02
CA HIS A 85 6.66 2.85 -5.51
C HIS A 85 6.81 3.16 -4.02
N VAL A 86 6.72 2.17 -3.18
CA VAL A 86 6.85 2.32 -1.73
C VAL A 86 7.86 1.31 -1.19
N LYS A 87 8.42 1.64 -0.04
CA LYS A 87 9.27 0.75 0.73
C LYS A 87 8.52 0.38 1.99
N ASP A 88 8.26 -0.90 2.17
CA ASP A 88 7.58 -1.42 3.36
C ASP A 88 8.61 -1.94 4.35
N ARG A 89 8.48 -1.54 5.61
CA ARG A 89 9.36 -1.99 6.70
C ARG A 89 8.52 -2.58 7.81
N MET A 90 8.98 -3.70 8.38
CA MET A 90 8.21 -4.39 9.40
C MET A 90 9.04 -5.42 10.14
N LEU A 91 8.56 -5.86 11.29
CA LEU A 91 9.02 -7.10 11.89
C LEU A 91 8.07 -8.21 11.45
N LEU A 92 8.61 -9.22 10.81
CA LEU A 92 7.85 -10.39 10.38
C LEU A 92 8.46 -11.60 11.09
N GLU A 93 7.66 -12.25 11.94
CA GLU A 93 8.14 -13.34 12.80
C GLU A 93 9.39 -12.95 13.59
N GLY A 94 9.40 -11.71 14.09
CA GLY A 94 10.52 -11.17 14.87
C GLY A 94 11.74 -10.75 14.06
N GLN A 95 11.71 -10.91 12.73
CA GLN A 95 12.81 -10.55 11.85
C GLN A 95 12.55 -9.20 11.18
N PRO A 96 13.50 -8.24 11.24
CA PRO A 96 13.36 -7.01 10.48
C PRO A 96 13.31 -7.31 9.00
N SER A 97 12.29 -6.83 8.32
CA SER A 97 12.08 -7.03 6.89
C SER A 97 11.85 -5.70 6.21
N LYS A 98 12.39 -5.58 5.02
CA LYS A 98 12.22 -4.41 4.17
C LYS A 98 12.02 -4.89 2.75
N LEU A 99 10.99 -4.39 2.10
CA LEU A 99 10.74 -4.78 0.72
C LEU A 99 10.19 -3.60 -0.08
N ASP A 100 10.41 -3.67 -1.38
CA ASP A 100 9.78 -2.74 -2.30
C ASP A 100 8.40 -3.26 -2.68
N ALA A 101 7.46 -2.35 -2.82
CA ALA A 101 6.15 -2.67 -3.35
C ALA A 101 5.73 -1.61 -4.35
N VAL A 102 4.93 -2.02 -5.31
CA VAL A 102 4.30 -1.12 -6.25
C VAL A 102 2.80 -1.22 -6.03
N VAL A 103 2.15 -0.08 -5.85
CA VAL A 103 0.70 -0.02 -5.80
C VAL A 103 0.23 0.74 -7.02
N VAL A 104 -0.63 0.09 -7.78
CA VAL A 104 -1.31 0.74 -8.91
C VAL A 104 -2.68 1.18 -8.43
N TRP A 105 -2.99 2.45 -8.64
CA TRP A 105 -4.25 3.06 -8.21
C TRP A 105 -5.07 3.44 -9.43
N ARG A 106 -6.33 3.04 -9.47
CA ARG A 106 -7.29 3.52 -10.47
C ARG A 106 -8.13 4.61 -9.85
N ILE A 107 -8.09 5.79 -10.44
CA ILE A 107 -8.80 6.96 -9.93
C ILE A 107 -9.71 7.47 -11.03
N VAL A 108 -11.01 7.48 -10.75
CA VAL A 108 -12.04 7.87 -11.70
C VAL A 108 -12.95 8.88 -11.02
N GLY A 109 -13.19 10.01 -11.68
CA GLY A 109 -14.07 11.03 -11.11
C GLY A 109 -13.57 11.54 -9.76
N ASN A 110 -12.28 11.67 -9.59
CA ASN A 110 -11.64 12.15 -8.37
C ASN A 110 -11.87 11.24 -7.15
N ARG A 111 -12.05 9.93 -7.40
CA ARG A 111 -12.22 8.92 -6.35
C ARG A 111 -11.42 7.68 -6.68
N ILE A 112 -10.87 7.05 -5.66
CA ILE A 112 -10.10 5.82 -5.80
C ILE A 112 -11.07 4.67 -6.01
N ALA A 113 -11.02 4.05 -7.20
CA ALA A 113 -11.97 3.01 -7.58
C ALA A 113 -11.42 1.61 -7.37
N GLU A 114 -10.11 1.45 -7.48
CA GLU A 114 -9.47 0.13 -7.40
C GLU A 114 -7.98 0.31 -7.15
N ALA A 115 -7.36 -0.66 -6.49
CA ALA A 115 -5.92 -0.64 -6.30
C ALA A 115 -5.35 -2.05 -6.28
N TRP A 116 -4.11 -2.18 -6.74
CA TRP A 116 -3.36 -3.43 -6.79
C TRP A 116 -2.06 -3.25 -6.03
N ASP A 117 -1.88 -3.98 -4.95
CA ASP A 117 -0.69 -3.95 -4.11
C ASP A 117 0.19 -5.14 -4.49
N ILE A 118 1.35 -4.85 -5.05
CA ILE A 118 2.26 -5.85 -5.61
C ILE A 118 3.61 -5.74 -4.91
N PRO A 119 3.84 -6.52 -3.85
CA PRO A 119 5.13 -6.55 -3.17
C PRO A 119 6.14 -7.40 -3.93
N SER A 120 7.43 -7.04 -3.81
CA SER A 120 8.50 -7.88 -4.34
C SER A 120 8.77 -9.00 -3.34
N VAL A 121 8.39 -10.24 -3.72
CA VAL A 121 8.34 -11.36 -2.77
C VAL A 121 9.35 -12.47 -3.06
N TYR A 122 10.12 -12.33 -4.13
CA TYR A 122 11.05 -13.38 -4.56
C TYR A 122 12.52 -13.05 -4.34
N THR A 123 12.82 -11.90 -3.75
CA THR A 123 14.18 -11.51 -3.38
C THR A 123 14.33 -11.54 -1.86
N ASP A 124 15.56 -11.50 -1.36
CA ASP A 124 15.79 -11.47 0.08
C ASP A 124 15.35 -10.13 0.65
N HIS A 125 14.44 -10.18 1.59
CA HIS A 125 13.87 -8.99 2.23
C HIS A 125 14.38 -8.78 3.65
N THR A 126 15.22 -9.67 4.15
CA THR A 126 15.78 -9.51 5.49
C THR A 126 16.62 -8.25 5.53
N GLU A 127 16.30 -7.34 6.43
CA GLU A 127 17.09 -6.14 6.62
C GLU A 127 18.32 -6.50 7.44
N HIS A 128 19.49 -6.37 6.83
CA HIS A 128 20.73 -6.61 7.52
C HIS A 128 21.11 -5.38 8.31
N LEU A 129 21.08 -5.50 9.62
CA LEU A 129 21.60 -4.43 10.47
C LEU A 129 23.10 -4.33 10.24
N PRO A 130 23.67 -3.09 10.27
CA PRO A 130 25.12 -2.96 10.14
C PRO A 130 25.76 -3.83 11.21
N ILE A 131 26.50 -4.81 10.76
CA ILE A 131 27.27 -5.61 11.70
C ILE A 131 28.28 -4.67 12.28
N ALA A 132 28.16 -4.41 13.58
CA ALA A 132 29.22 -3.79 14.28
C ALA A 132 30.33 -4.83 14.35
N ALA A 133 31.05 -4.94 13.29
CA ALA A 133 32.17 -5.86 13.25
C ALA A 133 33.30 -5.23 14.03
#